data_4918d7ba07b52d484b1260fefbf16f97
#
_entry.id   4918d7ba07b52d484b1260fefbf16f97
#
_cell.length_a   1.000
_cell.length_b   1.000
_cell.length_c   1.000
_cell.angle_alpha   90.00
_cell.angle_beta   90.00
_cell.angle_gamma   90.00
#
_symmetry.space_group_name_H-M   'P 1'
#
loop_
_entity.id
_entity.type
_entity.pdbx_description
1 polymer ?
#
loop_
_entity_poly.entity_id
_entity_poly.type
_entity_poly.pdbx_seq_one_letter_code
_entity_poly.pdbx_strand_id
1 'polypeptide(L)'
;MEKQGVDPNGRIILTTTSASPPSVSVEELNVIYNACDVGLNTCKGEGFGLVNFEHAACRVAQVVPNHTSCKELFEGYGRLIRTEHVDVDTNYARELPCPSADHLTEILNDLYEHREKLDATAELCYQRATDPQFAWDTVASQFGGIFEDVLNEVDHTADAPPIAPKRRKNRKQKQEQQKELAAV
;
A
#
# COMPACT_ATOMS: atom_id res chain seq x y z
N MET A 1 -16.43 -0.09 -19.04
CA MET A 1 -17.74 0.11 -18.41
C MET A 1 -18.86 0.14 -19.44
N GLU A 2 -18.78 0.92 -20.50
CA GLU A 2 -19.79 0.90 -21.60
C GLU A 2 -20.00 -0.50 -22.21
N LYS A 3 -18.94 -1.32 -22.30
CA LYS A 3 -19.03 -2.71 -22.81
C LYS A 3 -19.86 -3.65 -21.93
N GLN A 4 -20.17 -3.26 -20.70
CA GLN A 4 -20.94 -4.06 -19.73
C GLN A 4 -22.31 -3.46 -19.43
N GLY A 5 -22.73 -2.43 -20.18
CA GLY A 5 -24.04 -1.80 -20.03
C GLY A 5 -24.22 -0.98 -18.74
N VAL A 6 -23.12 -0.65 -18.06
CA VAL A 6 -23.16 0.21 -16.86
C VAL A 6 -23.10 1.66 -17.31
N ASP A 7 -24.14 2.42 -17.03
CA ASP A 7 -24.12 3.88 -17.21
C ASP A 7 -23.30 4.53 -16.07
N PRO A 8 -22.13 5.10 -16.36
CA PRO A 8 -21.29 5.73 -15.34
C PRO A 8 -21.78 7.14 -14.96
N ASN A 9 -22.72 7.72 -15.73
CA ASN A 9 -23.11 9.11 -15.53
C ASN A 9 -23.77 9.34 -14.16
N GLY A 10 -23.17 10.21 -13.38
CA GLY A 10 -23.62 10.55 -12.02
C GLY A 10 -23.37 9.49 -10.95
N ARG A 11 -22.75 8.34 -11.32
CA ARG A 11 -22.42 7.26 -10.36
C ARG A 11 -20.93 7.11 -10.09
N ILE A 12 -20.09 7.72 -10.93
CA ILE A 12 -18.64 7.69 -10.81
C ILE A 12 -18.14 9.13 -10.75
N ILE A 13 -17.47 9.46 -9.67
CA ILE A 13 -16.80 10.73 -9.49
C ILE A 13 -15.30 10.47 -9.62
N LEU A 14 -14.67 11.09 -10.62
CA LEU A 14 -13.23 11.07 -10.77
C LEU A 14 -12.66 12.33 -10.12
N THR A 15 -11.81 12.16 -9.12
CA THR A 15 -11.14 13.27 -8.42
C THR A 15 -9.94 13.80 -9.20
N THR A 16 -9.53 13.10 -10.27
CA THR A 16 -8.43 13.48 -11.14
C THR A 16 -8.71 13.11 -12.60
N THR A 17 -8.09 13.83 -13.53
CA THR A 17 -7.98 13.45 -14.93
C THR A 17 -6.54 13.07 -15.24
N SER A 18 -6.32 12.22 -16.25
CA SER A 18 -4.99 11.77 -16.68
C SER A 18 -4.03 12.90 -17.10
N ALA A 19 -4.52 14.12 -17.25
CA ALA A 19 -3.73 15.26 -17.73
C ALA A 19 -3.04 16.08 -16.62
N SER A 20 -3.41 15.88 -15.35
CA SER A 20 -2.80 16.57 -14.22
C SER A 20 -2.77 15.65 -13.00
N PRO A 21 -1.63 15.51 -12.31
CA PRO A 21 -1.62 14.80 -11.04
C PRO A 21 -2.58 15.51 -10.07
N PRO A 22 -3.36 14.77 -9.28
CA PRO A 22 -4.27 15.38 -8.32
C PRO A 22 -3.45 16.17 -7.29
N SER A 23 -3.81 17.41 -7.12
CA SER A 23 -3.35 18.22 -6.00
C SER A 23 -4.53 18.42 -5.08
N VAL A 24 -4.75 17.46 -4.19
CA VAL A 24 -5.80 17.52 -3.17
C VAL A 24 -5.11 17.85 -1.87
N SER A 25 -5.57 18.86 -1.15
CA SER A 25 -5.04 19.17 0.18
C SER A 25 -5.41 18.07 1.19
N VAL A 26 -4.72 18.03 2.32
CA VAL A 26 -5.02 17.04 3.38
C VAL A 26 -6.44 17.23 3.90
N GLU A 27 -6.91 18.46 3.97
CA GLU A 27 -8.26 18.82 4.41
C GLU A 27 -9.32 18.32 3.42
N GLU A 28 -9.10 18.51 2.12
CA GLU A 28 -9.99 18.01 1.07
C GLU A 28 -10.00 16.49 1.03
N LEU A 29 -8.82 15.85 1.17
CA LEU A 29 -8.72 14.39 1.24
C LEU A 29 -9.48 13.81 2.43
N ASN A 30 -9.39 14.46 3.58
CA ASN A 30 -10.17 14.08 4.77
C ASN A 30 -11.68 14.17 4.53
N VAL A 31 -12.15 15.21 3.83
CA VAL A 31 -13.58 15.32 3.44
C VAL A 31 -13.98 14.16 2.51
N ILE A 32 -13.14 13.83 1.52
CA ILE A 32 -13.40 12.72 0.60
C ILE A 32 -13.48 11.39 1.37
N TYR A 33 -12.53 11.13 2.26
CA TYR A 33 -12.52 9.90 3.06
C TYR A 33 -13.76 9.77 3.96
N ASN A 34 -14.15 10.86 4.61
CA ASN A 34 -15.34 10.86 5.48
C ASN A 34 -16.68 10.81 4.70
N ALA A 35 -16.68 11.06 3.40
CA ALA A 35 -17.87 10.96 2.56
C ALA A 35 -18.15 9.53 2.07
N CYS A 36 -17.27 8.58 2.35
CA CYS A 36 -17.37 7.19 1.87
C CYS A 36 -17.81 6.25 2.99
N ASP A 37 -18.65 5.26 2.65
CA ASP A 37 -19.01 4.16 3.56
C ASP A 37 -17.97 3.04 3.54
N VAL A 38 -17.27 2.82 2.42
CA VAL A 38 -16.33 1.72 2.21
C VAL A 38 -15.10 2.21 1.44
N GLY A 39 -13.93 1.87 1.94
CA GLY A 39 -12.67 1.96 1.20
C GLY A 39 -12.38 0.66 0.46
N LEU A 40 -12.00 0.78 -0.82
CA LEU A 40 -11.75 -0.37 -1.67
C LEU A 40 -10.35 -0.31 -2.27
N ASN A 41 -9.66 -1.45 -2.23
CA ASN A 41 -8.41 -1.67 -2.97
C ASN A 41 -8.52 -2.98 -3.76
N THR A 42 -8.06 -2.99 -5.00
CA THR A 42 -8.00 -4.17 -5.87
C THR A 42 -6.62 -4.33 -6.51
N CYS A 43 -5.58 -3.81 -5.88
CA CYS A 43 -4.21 -3.91 -6.38
C CYS A 43 -3.73 -5.38 -6.45
N LYS A 44 -2.76 -5.63 -7.32
CA LYS A 44 -2.07 -6.92 -7.44
C LYS A 44 -0.80 -6.99 -6.57
N GLY A 45 -0.50 -5.95 -5.83
CA GLY A 45 0.63 -5.85 -4.91
C GLY A 45 0.72 -4.44 -4.33
N GLU A 46 1.00 -4.38 -3.05
CA GLU A 46 1.05 -3.13 -2.30
C GLU A 46 2.21 -3.19 -1.29
N GLY A 47 2.94 -2.09 -1.15
CA GLY A 47 4.04 -2.00 -0.20
C GLY A 47 3.58 -1.79 1.24
N PHE A 48 2.69 -0.83 1.46
CA PHE A 48 2.04 -0.58 2.76
C PHE A 48 0.53 -0.40 2.61
N GLY A 49 0.06 0.41 1.64
CA GLY A 49 -1.36 0.71 1.46
C GLY A 49 -1.79 1.96 2.23
N LEU A 50 -1.02 3.04 2.11
CA LEU A 50 -1.28 4.29 2.83
C LEU A 50 -2.71 4.78 2.65
N VAL A 51 -3.25 4.74 1.44
CA VAL A 51 -4.62 5.19 1.14
C VAL A 51 -5.65 4.44 1.98
N ASN A 52 -5.55 3.11 2.06
CA ASN A 52 -6.49 2.32 2.85
C ASN A 52 -6.27 2.52 4.36
N PHE A 53 -5.03 2.73 4.77
CA PHE A 53 -4.70 2.93 6.18
C PHE A 53 -5.18 4.29 6.67
N GLU A 54 -4.98 5.35 5.91
CA GLU A 54 -5.49 6.69 6.19
C GLU A 54 -7.03 6.71 6.20
N HIS A 55 -7.65 6.03 5.23
CA HIS A 55 -9.11 5.92 5.14
C HIS A 55 -9.69 5.14 6.32
N ALA A 56 -9.02 4.09 6.77
CA ALA A 56 -9.38 3.36 7.98
C ALA A 56 -9.33 4.25 9.25
N ALA A 57 -8.36 5.16 9.31
CA ALA A 57 -8.27 6.15 10.40
C ALA A 57 -9.45 7.14 10.43
N CYS A 58 -10.17 7.30 9.31
CA CYS A 58 -11.44 8.03 9.24
C CYS A 58 -12.66 7.18 9.68
N ARG A 59 -12.45 6.01 10.25
CA ARG A 59 -13.50 5.06 10.68
C ARG A 59 -14.36 4.57 9.52
N VAL A 60 -13.71 4.21 8.42
CA VAL A 60 -14.35 3.67 7.22
C VAL A 60 -13.94 2.21 7.03
N ALA A 61 -14.91 1.34 6.76
CA ALA A 61 -14.66 -0.08 6.52
C ALA A 61 -13.77 -0.30 5.31
N GLN A 62 -12.75 -1.14 5.43
CA GLN A 62 -11.81 -1.42 4.34
C GLN A 62 -12.05 -2.81 3.75
N VAL A 63 -12.12 -2.86 2.41
CA VAL A 63 -12.21 -4.07 1.61
C VAL A 63 -10.97 -4.15 0.73
N VAL A 64 -10.06 -5.08 1.03
CA VAL A 64 -8.71 -5.11 0.47
C VAL A 64 -8.31 -6.51 0.03
N PRO A 65 -7.31 -6.68 -0.85
CA PRO A 65 -6.85 -7.99 -1.29
C PRO A 65 -6.27 -8.83 -0.14
N ASN A 66 -6.48 -10.15 -0.21
CA ASN A 66 -5.90 -11.12 0.74
C ASN A 66 -4.46 -11.49 0.38
N HIS A 67 -3.60 -10.49 0.21
CA HIS A 67 -2.18 -10.68 -0.06
C HIS A 67 -1.37 -9.43 0.31
N THR A 68 -0.05 -9.56 0.37
CA THR A 68 0.91 -8.50 0.66
C THR A 68 0.56 -7.70 1.92
N SER A 69 0.93 -6.44 1.99
CA SER A 69 0.64 -5.56 3.14
C SER A 69 -0.86 -5.39 3.42
N CYS A 70 -1.72 -5.49 2.40
CA CYS A 70 -3.17 -5.42 2.59
C CYS A 70 -3.66 -6.52 3.53
N LYS A 71 -3.19 -7.76 3.34
CA LYS A 71 -3.50 -8.86 4.26
C LYS A 71 -2.89 -8.60 5.64
N GLU A 72 -1.62 -8.27 5.70
CA GLU A 72 -0.87 -8.07 6.95
C GLU A 72 -1.49 -6.98 7.84
N LEU A 73 -1.95 -5.89 7.22
CA LEU A 73 -2.56 -4.79 7.95
C LEU A 73 -4.01 -5.05 8.35
N PHE A 74 -4.79 -5.74 7.50
CA PHE A 74 -6.25 -5.81 7.66
C PHE A 74 -6.80 -7.19 7.98
N GLU A 75 -5.96 -8.24 8.13
CA GLU A 75 -6.44 -9.55 8.59
C GLU A 75 -7.02 -9.46 10.01
N GLY A 76 -8.28 -9.82 10.15
CA GLY A 76 -9.02 -9.68 11.41
C GLY A 76 -9.64 -8.31 11.67
N TYR A 77 -9.37 -7.31 10.83
CA TYR A 77 -9.87 -5.94 10.98
C TYR A 77 -10.75 -5.49 9.82
N GLY A 78 -10.33 -5.71 8.59
CA GLY A 78 -11.07 -5.41 7.38
C GLY A 78 -11.66 -6.65 6.72
N ARG A 79 -12.21 -6.48 5.52
CA ARG A 79 -12.73 -7.57 4.69
C ARG A 79 -11.71 -7.89 3.61
N LEU A 80 -11.27 -9.15 3.56
CA LEU A 80 -10.23 -9.59 2.63
C LEU A 80 -10.84 -10.23 1.39
N ILE A 81 -10.49 -9.72 0.21
CA ILE A 81 -10.90 -10.27 -1.09
C ILE A 81 -9.97 -11.45 -1.41
N ARG A 82 -10.53 -12.66 -1.58
CA ARG A 82 -9.70 -13.82 -1.95
C ARG A 82 -9.05 -13.64 -3.31
N THR A 83 -7.88 -14.22 -3.47
CA THR A 83 -7.20 -14.32 -4.77
C THR A 83 -7.95 -15.32 -5.65
N GLU A 84 -8.25 -14.94 -6.89
CA GLU A 84 -8.90 -15.80 -7.88
C GLU A 84 -7.85 -16.59 -8.66
N HIS A 85 -6.83 -15.91 -9.15
CA HIS A 85 -5.70 -16.50 -9.87
C HIS A 85 -4.44 -15.67 -9.65
N VAL A 86 -3.32 -16.17 -10.14
CA VAL A 86 -2.03 -15.48 -10.08
C VAL A 86 -1.52 -15.27 -11.50
N ASP A 87 -1.30 -14.01 -11.88
CA ASP A 87 -0.58 -13.66 -13.10
C ASP A 87 0.92 -13.73 -12.84
N VAL A 88 1.70 -13.91 -13.89
CA VAL A 88 3.17 -13.86 -13.84
C VAL A 88 3.67 -12.68 -14.68
N ASP A 89 4.30 -11.72 -14.02
CA ASP A 89 5.01 -10.65 -14.70
C ASP A 89 6.43 -11.15 -15.07
N THR A 90 6.59 -11.54 -16.33
CA THR A 90 7.85 -12.10 -16.83
C THR A 90 8.98 -11.05 -16.91
N ASN A 91 8.67 -9.76 -16.97
CA ASN A 91 9.68 -8.69 -17.04
C ASN A 91 10.41 -8.52 -15.70
N TYR A 92 9.69 -8.73 -14.61
CA TYR A 92 10.22 -8.56 -13.25
C TYR A 92 10.28 -9.87 -12.46
N ALA A 93 9.97 -11.02 -13.10
CA ALA A 93 9.97 -12.35 -12.49
C ALA A 93 9.19 -12.40 -11.16
N ARG A 94 8.00 -11.82 -11.14
CA ARG A 94 7.15 -11.72 -9.94
C ARG A 94 5.76 -12.27 -10.20
N GLU A 95 5.16 -12.82 -9.16
CA GLU A 95 3.77 -13.23 -9.12
C GLU A 95 2.88 -12.03 -8.78
N LEU A 96 1.72 -11.97 -9.45
CA LEU A 96 0.73 -10.91 -9.30
C LEU A 96 -0.63 -11.54 -8.95
N PRO A 97 -0.95 -11.70 -7.66
CA PRO A 97 -2.25 -12.20 -7.23
C PRO A 97 -3.38 -11.27 -7.69
N CYS A 98 -4.39 -11.84 -8.34
CA CYS A 98 -5.55 -11.12 -8.85
C CYS A 98 -6.73 -11.31 -7.91
N PRO A 99 -7.28 -10.24 -7.30
CA PRO A 99 -8.47 -10.33 -6.46
C PRO A 99 -9.69 -10.78 -7.24
N SER A 100 -10.52 -11.64 -6.63
CA SER A 100 -11.77 -12.14 -7.23
C SER A 100 -12.84 -11.07 -7.26
N ALA A 101 -13.35 -10.76 -8.47
CA ALA A 101 -14.44 -9.81 -8.66
C ALA A 101 -15.76 -10.33 -8.07
N ASP A 102 -16.02 -11.64 -8.16
CA ASP A 102 -17.22 -12.27 -7.61
C ASP A 102 -17.23 -12.18 -6.09
N HIS A 103 -16.12 -12.53 -5.45
CA HIS A 103 -16.01 -12.42 -4.00
C HIS A 103 -16.06 -10.97 -3.50
N LEU A 104 -15.50 -10.02 -4.24
CA LEU A 104 -15.67 -8.60 -3.96
C LEU A 104 -17.14 -8.20 -3.99
N THR A 105 -17.88 -8.64 -4.99
CA THR A 105 -19.31 -8.37 -5.12
C THR A 105 -20.10 -8.96 -3.94
N GLU A 106 -19.78 -10.18 -3.51
CA GLU A 106 -20.37 -10.81 -2.33
C GLU A 106 -20.13 -9.96 -1.06
N ILE A 107 -18.89 -9.52 -0.85
CA ILE A 107 -18.53 -8.69 0.31
C ILE A 107 -19.28 -7.34 0.29
N LEU A 108 -19.33 -6.66 -0.86
CA LEU A 108 -19.99 -5.37 -0.96
C LEU A 108 -21.50 -5.48 -0.74
N ASN A 109 -22.14 -6.53 -1.27
CA ASN A 109 -23.55 -6.80 -1.03
C ASN A 109 -23.81 -7.12 0.45
N ASP A 110 -22.97 -7.95 1.09
CA ASP A 110 -23.09 -8.25 2.51
C ASP A 110 -23.02 -7.00 3.39
N LEU A 111 -22.06 -6.09 3.10
CA LEU A 111 -21.92 -4.82 3.82
C LEU A 111 -23.05 -3.83 3.53
N TYR A 112 -23.60 -3.85 2.32
CA TYR A 112 -24.74 -3.01 1.95
C TYR A 112 -26.03 -3.43 2.64
N GLU A 113 -26.31 -4.73 2.67
CA GLU A 113 -27.52 -5.29 3.25
C GLU A 113 -27.49 -5.34 4.79
N HIS A 114 -26.29 -5.44 5.38
CA HIS A 114 -26.08 -5.59 6.83
C HIS A 114 -25.25 -4.42 7.37
N ARG A 115 -25.91 -3.29 7.63
CA ARG A 115 -25.23 -2.06 8.10
C ARG A 115 -24.49 -2.27 9.42
N GLU A 116 -24.98 -3.14 10.30
CA GLU A 116 -24.31 -3.50 11.54
C GLU A 116 -22.93 -4.16 11.30
N LYS A 117 -22.78 -4.93 10.22
CA LYS A 117 -21.49 -5.51 9.85
C LYS A 117 -20.54 -4.45 9.26
N LEU A 118 -21.11 -3.50 8.51
CA LEU A 118 -20.34 -2.37 7.98
C LEU A 118 -19.76 -1.56 9.15
N ASP A 119 -20.60 -1.17 10.11
CA ASP A 119 -20.21 -0.36 11.26
C ASP A 119 -19.18 -1.10 12.13
N ALA A 120 -19.39 -2.39 12.38
CA ALA A 120 -18.43 -3.23 13.11
C ALA A 120 -17.08 -3.34 12.39
N THR A 121 -17.10 -3.50 11.05
CA THR A 121 -15.86 -3.53 10.25
C THR A 121 -15.15 -2.17 10.27
N ALA A 122 -15.89 -1.07 10.16
CA ALA A 122 -15.34 0.29 10.22
C ALA A 122 -14.64 0.55 11.57
N GLU A 123 -15.26 0.12 12.67
CA GLU A 123 -14.68 0.25 14.01
C GLU A 123 -13.38 -0.56 14.15
N LEU A 124 -13.36 -1.81 13.67
CA LEU A 124 -12.14 -2.62 13.69
C LEU A 124 -11.03 -2.00 12.84
N CYS A 125 -11.36 -1.51 11.65
CA CYS A 125 -10.40 -0.81 10.79
C CYS A 125 -9.83 0.45 11.47
N TYR A 126 -10.68 1.21 12.14
CA TYR A 126 -10.26 2.37 12.92
C TYR A 126 -9.31 2.01 14.06
N GLN A 127 -9.65 1.00 14.85
CA GLN A 127 -8.79 0.50 15.93
C GLN A 127 -7.41 0.08 15.39
N ARG A 128 -7.38 -0.60 14.23
CA ARG A 128 -6.13 -1.00 13.58
C ARG A 128 -5.30 0.20 13.15
N ALA A 129 -5.91 1.17 12.49
CA ALA A 129 -5.20 2.32 11.93
C ALA A 129 -4.72 3.31 13.01
N THR A 130 -5.39 3.33 14.17
CA THR A 130 -5.03 4.18 15.31
C THR A 130 -4.26 3.46 16.41
N ASP A 131 -3.85 2.21 16.17
CA ASP A 131 -3.03 1.46 17.12
C ASP A 131 -1.69 2.20 17.37
N PRO A 132 -1.30 2.42 18.63
CA PRO A 132 -0.07 3.12 19.00
C PRO A 132 1.21 2.58 18.36
N GLN A 133 1.24 1.31 17.95
CA GLN A 133 2.39 0.74 17.25
C GLN A 133 2.74 1.46 15.94
N PHE A 134 1.76 2.11 15.29
CA PHE A 134 1.92 2.87 14.05
C PHE A 134 2.18 4.36 14.27
N ALA A 135 2.17 4.83 15.52
CA ALA A 135 2.50 6.20 15.84
C ALA A 135 3.97 6.50 15.50
N TRP A 136 4.23 7.66 14.91
CA TRP A 136 5.57 8.06 14.51
C TRP A 136 6.58 8.02 15.66
N ASP A 137 6.17 8.40 16.87
CA ASP A 137 7.04 8.35 18.05
C ASP A 137 7.44 6.92 18.40
N THR A 138 6.52 5.97 18.28
CA THR A 138 6.79 4.53 18.50
C THR A 138 7.75 4.01 17.45
N VAL A 139 7.49 4.29 16.17
CA VAL A 139 8.35 3.87 15.06
C VAL A 139 9.74 4.50 15.19
N ALA A 140 9.84 5.79 15.51
CA ALA A 140 11.10 6.48 15.70
C ALA A 140 11.92 5.88 16.87
N SER A 141 11.25 5.52 17.96
CA SER A 141 11.90 4.86 19.10
C SER A 141 12.45 3.48 18.73
N GLN A 142 11.72 2.69 17.93
CA GLN A 142 12.19 1.40 17.43
C GLN A 142 13.43 1.56 16.53
N PHE A 143 13.45 2.55 15.64
CA PHE A 143 14.64 2.85 14.84
C PHE A 143 15.82 3.29 15.71
N GLY A 144 15.57 4.09 16.76
CA GLY A 144 16.59 4.46 17.73
C GLY A 144 17.26 3.24 18.38
N GLY A 145 16.44 2.27 18.84
CA GLY A 145 16.94 1.01 19.39
C GLY A 145 17.79 0.21 18.40
N ILE A 146 17.33 0.07 17.16
CA ILE A 146 18.09 -0.62 16.09
C ILE A 146 19.45 0.05 15.87
N PHE A 147 19.50 1.38 15.86
CA PHE A 147 20.77 2.10 15.68
C PHE A 147 21.73 1.90 16.86
N GLU A 148 21.20 1.90 18.09
CA GLU A 148 22.00 1.61 19.28
C GLU A 148 22.56 0.19 19.26
N ASP A 149 21.76 -0.80 18.88
CA ASP A 149 22.18 -2.19 18.75
C ASP A 149 23.32 -2.33 17.73
N VAL A 150 23.15 -1.73 16.54
CA VAL A 150 24.19 -1.76 15.50
C VAL A 150 25.48 -1.07 15.95
N LEU A 151 25.40 0.04 16.66
CA LEU A 151 26.58 0.73 17.18
C LEU A 151 27.29 -0.12 18.24
N ASN A 152 26.56 -0.78 19.13
CA ASN A 152 27.10 -1.68 20.13
C ASN A 152 27.77 -2.91 19.50
N GLU A 153 27.19 -3.47 18.41
CA GLU A 153 27.82 -4.58 17.67
C GLU A 153 29.13 -4.17 17.00
N VAL A 154 29.20 -2.94 16.46
CA VAL A 154 30.42 -2.41 15.81
C VAL A 154 31.57 -2.25 16.82
N ASP A 155 31.31 -1.84 18.05
CA ASP A 155 32.32 -1.74 19.09
C ASP A 155 32.93 -3.09 19.49
N HIS A 156 32.19 -4.19 19.33
CA HIS A 156 32.71 -5.56 19.57
C HIS A 156 33.54 -6.14 18.41
N THR A 157 33.53 -5.47 17.24
CA THR A 157 34.31 -5.88 16.06
C THR A 157 35.50 -4.96 15.78
N ALA A 158 36.13 -4.42 16.84
CA ALA A 158 37.31 -3.55 16.74
C ALA A 158 38.50 -4.17 15.96
N ASP A 159 38.47 -5.48 15.66
CA ASP A 159 39.42 -6.22 14.82
C ASP A 159 38.95 -6.39 13.34
N ALA A 160 37.85 -5.82 12.93
CA ALA A 160 37.42 -5.91 11.53
C ALA A 160 38.33 -5.03 10.65
N PRO A 161 38.88 -5.56 9.54
CA PRO A 161 39.72 -4.75 8.65
C PRO A 161 38.91 -3.58 8.10
N PRO A 162 39.52 -2.39 7.93
CA PRO A 162 38.82 -1.21 7.47
C PRO A 162 38.12 -1.51 6.14
N ILE A 163 36.81 -1.28 6.09
CA ILE A 163 36.02 -1.42 4.88
C ILE A 163 36.62 -0.44 3.85
N ALA A 164 37.32 -0.99 2.85
CA ALA A 164 37.90 -0.19 1.80
C ALA A 164 36.79 0.67 1.16
N PRO A 165 36.97 1.98 1.03
CA PRO A 165 35.97 2.86 0.46
C PRO A 165 35.62 2.35 -0.94
N LYS A 166 34.33 2.03 -1.17
CA LYS A 166 33.83 1.66 -2.49
C LYS A 166 34.22 2.78 -3.47
N ARG A 167 35.19 2.52 -4.36
CA ARG A 167 35.58 3.47 -5.40
C ARG A 167 34.33 3.87 -6.17
N ARG A 168 33.83 5.08 -5.94
CA ARG A 168 32.77 5.67 -6.76
C ARG A 168 33.34 5.75 -8.19
N LYS A 169 32.84 4.92 -9.10
CA LYS A 169 33.17 5.02 -10.51
C LYS A 169 32.84 6.45 -10.96
N ASN A 170 33.87 7.13 -11.48
CA ASN A 170 33.77 8.52 -11.91
C ASN A 170 32.67 8.61 -12.98
N ARG A 171 31.87 9.67 -12.96
CA ARG A 171 30.76 9.89 -13.91
C ARG A 171 31.17 9.75 -15.38
N LYS A 172 32.44 10.06 -15.69
CA LYS A 172 33.06 9.86 -17.02
C LYS A 172 33.16 8.38 -17.41
N GLN A 173 33.56 7.50 -16.51
CA GLN A 173 33.69 6.06 -16.81
C GLN A 173 32.33 5.38 -17.04
N LYS A 174 31.25 5.87 -16.38
CA LYS A 174 29.90 5.41 -16.68
C LYS A 174 29.40 5.85 -18.05
N GLN A 175 29.76 7.06 -18.48
CA GLN A 175 29.37 7.57 -19.80
C GLN A 175 30.13 6.88 -20.95
N GLU A 176 31.38 6.50 -20.74
CA GLU A 176 32.16 5.73 -21.73
C GLU A 176 31.61 4.31 -21.89
N GLN A 177 31.30 3.61 -20.77
CA GLN A 177 30.66 2.29 -20.81
C GLN A 177 29.28 2.30 -21.51
N GLN A 178 28.48 3.36 -21.29
CA GLN A 178 27.20 3.49 -21.99
C GLN A 178 27.35 3.77 -23.49
N LYS A 179 28.42 4.46 -23.91
CA LYS A 179 28.71 4.69 -25.33
C LYS A 179 29.22 3.43 -26.05
N GLU A 180 30.01 2.60 -25.38
CA GLU A 180 30.46 1.31 -25.92
C GLU A 180 29.30 0.31 -26.07
N LEU A 181 28.36 0.25 -25.11
CA LEU A 181 27.17 -0.60 -25.18
C LEU A 181 26.16 -0.14 -26.25
N ALA A 182 26.16 1.12 -26.65
CA ALA A 182 25.26 1.66 -27.67
C ALA A 182 25.85 1.56 -29.09
N ALA A 183 27.08 1.08 -29.24
CA ALA A 183 27.80 0.95 -30.52
C ALA A 183 27.87 -0.51 -31.03
N VAL A 184 27.22 -1.46 -30.34
CA VAL A 184 27.02 -2.87 -30.70
C VAL A 184 25.56 -3.10 -31.07
#